data_c0a3395450c2fc9f99101939d1745675
#
_entry.id   c0a3395450c2fc9f99101939d1745675
#
_cell.length_a   1.000
_cell.length_b   1.000
_cell.length_c   1.000
_cell.angle_alpha   90.00
_cell.angle_beta   90.00
_cell.angle_gamma   90.00
#
_symmetry.space_group_name_H-M   'P 1'
#
loop_
_entity.id
_entity.type
_entity.pdbx_description
1 polymer ?
#
loop_
_entity_poly.entity_id
_entity_poly.type
_entity_poly.pdbx_seq_one_letter_code
_entity_poly.pdbx_strand_id
1 'polypeptide(L)'
;MYRYIALFWNEHSESARAQALQAMERIEAGRPGIACVMKGCGGAIYAQTDNPGYFEYSRSGPLVVLGKLFHKVFAADTVPAQAFPDAASADSACSTQGRSLVEQYWGRYVAVGYQPDTTRWFVLRDPTAEIPCYMTTVDQLTVVFSSMEDCLLLGVGDFNVDWSFLSYSLLFPFRDGLQTGFEEVTALEAGEAVTIRDGRPIGRHYQWDVVRQASEAPIEDLEEAVQLARATLLGCIGALASQHRCIQLQLSGGLDSSIVLAGLLHAPSAPEVKCVHHYDAGIGADERMFARMAVAGARESSGRSCEFVEYQRQPHCSLEEIMDFPRTARPAHCSGYLLHRRDVDVDVDTVQFTGVGGDAVFLRFKGNAAAIDYAWRRGIDRDFFRVAFETAQSGDSLYGVFKDAFVHGVLKKPGNINGRWGNPCEWVKVDASEQDGVPPAWLRQARAQGHRLSPHKLAHIGRMIFPTSVLDPFEGAGRWHGVSPISAQPVVELFARLPLHLLMAGAEDRTIARRALQGLLPQALLSRKVKSYLDDHSVAVTQRHQQFIRGLLVDGLLARRGYIDSASADAGIRRVSPDHSSQVLGIFGPQVNIEAWLRRWMGRPGAPAAGVA
;
A
#
# COMPACT_ATOMS: atom_id res chain seq x y z
N MET A 1 13.11 -9.81 -4.10
CA MET A 1 12.08 -9.98 -3.06
C MET A 1 12.71 -9.82 -1.70
N TYR A 2 12.08 -9.06 -0.81
CA TYR A 2 12.54 -8.95 0.59
C TYR A 2 12.14 -10.21 1.35
N ARG A 3 13.05 -11.18 1.49
CA ARG A 3 12.80 -12.42 2.23
C ARG A 3 13.58 -12.43 3.52
N TYR A 4 12.86 -12.61 4.62
CA TYR A 4 13.43 -12.76 5.94
C TYR A 4 12.53 -13.62 6.82
N ILE A 5 13.15 -14.24 7.83
CA ILE A 5 12.50 -15.01 8.89
C ILE A 5 13.19 -14.63 10.20
N ALA A 6 12.43 -14.25 11.21
CA ALA A 6 12.94 -14.03 12.55
C ALA A 6 12.23 -14.99 13.52
N LEU A 7 13.01 -15.69 14.32
CA LEU A 7 12.57 -16.68 15.29
C LEU A 7 12.83 -16.15 16.70
N PHE A 8 11.85 -16.29 17.59
CA PHE A 8 11.98 -15.89 18.99
C PHE A 8 11.47 -17.00 19.90
N TRP A 9 12.25 -17.36 20.92
CA TRP A 9 11.94 -18.44 21.86
C TRP A 9 12.36 -18.09 23.28
N ASN A 10 11.83 -18.84 24.26
CA ASN A 10 12.33 -18.75 25.62
C ASN A 10 13.69 -19.46 25.73
N GLU A 11 14.75 -18.69 25.96
CA GLU A 11 16.13 -19.24 26.05
C GLU A 11 16.34 -20.15 27.25
N HIS A 12 15.54 -20.01 28.29
CA HIS A 12 15.58 -20.82 29.51
C HIS A 12 14.80 -22.14 29.38
N SER A 13 13.97 -22.29 28.36
CA SER A 13 13.22 -23.52 28.08
C SER A 13 14.01 -24.44 27.14
N GLU A 14 14.35 -25.65 27.62
CA GLU A 14 15.07 -26.64 26.82
C GLU A 14 14.24 -27.07 25.60
N SER A 15 12.94 -27.29 25.76
CA SER A 15 12.03 -27.65 24.66
C SER A 15 11.91 -26.54 23.61
N ALA A 16 11.83 -25.28 24.03
CA ALA A 16 11.77 -24.15 23.11
C ALA A 16 13.08 -23.98 22.33
N ARG A 17 14.24 -24.18 22.99
CA ARG A 17 15.55 -24.18 22.31
C ARG A 17 15.68 -25.30 21.28
N ALA A 18 15.24 -26.51 21.62
CA ALA A 18 15.28 -27.64 20.70
C ALA A 18 14.40 -27.37 19.47
N GLN A 19 13.20 -26.84 19.66
CA GLN A 19 12.30 -26.44 18.59
C GLN A 19 12.90 -25.34 17.71
N ALA A 20 13.52 -24.32 18.31
CA ALA A 20 14.19 -23.25 17.56
C ALA A 20 15.38 -23.78 16.74
N LEU A 21 16.19 -24.68 17.29
CA LEU A 21 17.29 -25.31 16.56
C LEU A 21 16.79 -26.09 15.35
N GLN A 22 15.74 -26.89 15.52
CA GLN A 22 15.13 -27.62 14.39
C GLN A 22 14.58 -26.67 13.32
N ALA A 23 13.95 -25.56 13.73
CA ALA A 23 13.48 -24.54 12.79
C ALA A 23 14.64 -23.90 12.01
N MET A 24 15.74 -23.57 12.68
CA MET A 24 16.95 -23.03 12.04
C MET A 24 17.56 -24.00 11.03
N GLU A 25 17.69 -25.28 11.37
CA GLU A 25 18.17 -26.33 10.45
C GLU A 25 17.29 -26.44 9.20
N ARG A 26 15.97 -26.35 9.36
CA ARG A 26 15.02 -26.37 8.21
C ARG A 26 15.18 -25.15 7.31
N ILE A 27 15.40 -23.95 7.87
CA ILE A 27 15.63 -22.73 7.09
C ILE A 27 16.94 -22.88 6.30
N GLU A 28 18.02 -23.27 6.95
CA GLU A 28 19.35 -23.40 6.34
C GLU A 28 19.39 -24.48 5.25
N ALA A 29 18.71 -25.61 5.45
CA ALA A 29 18.60 -26.66 4.46
C ALA A 29 17.64 -26.35 3.30
N GLY A 30 16.54 -25.64 3.58
CA GLY A 30 15.44 -25.44 2.62
C GLY A 30 15.55 -24.19 1.76
N ARG A 31 16.46 -23.25 2.11
CA ARG A 31 16.58 -21.95 1.42
C ARG A 31 18.03 -21.54 1.20
N PRO A 32 18.65 -22.00 0.11
CA PRO A 32 19.91 -21.43 -0.33
C PRO A 32 19.74 -19.92 -0.59
N GLY A 33 20.70 -19.10 -0.18
CA GLY A 33 20.67 -17.64 -0.32
C GLY A 33 20.08 -16.88 0.87
N ILE A 34 19.55 -17.56 1.89
CA ILE A 34 19.19 -16.96 3.19
C ILE A 34 20.29 -17.28 4.20
N ALA A 35 20.79 -16.25 4.89
CA ALA A 35 21.82 -16.41 5.92
C ALA A 35 21.35 -15.88 7.27
N CYS A 36 21.88 -16.45 8.37
CA CYS A 36 21.67 -15.95 9.71
C CYS A 36 22.48 -14.65 9.90
N VAL A 37 21.79 -13.52 10.03
CA VAL A 37 22.41 -12.19 10.18
C VAL A 37 22.57 -11.77 11.65
N MET A 38 21.77 -12.37 12.54
CA MET A 38 21.88 -12.19 13.99
C MET A 38 21.35 -13.41 14.74
N LYS A 39 22.04 -13.85 15.79
CA LYS A 39 21.60 -14.94 16.68
C LYS A 39 22.06 -14.65 18.10
N GLY A 40 21.20 -14.92 19.08
CA GLY A 40 21.48 -14.81 20.52
C GLY A 40 20.26 -14.36 21.31
N CYS A 41 20.33 -14.44 22.64
CA CYS A 41 19.30 -13.93 23.54
C CYS A 41 17.87 -14.45 23.24
N GLY A 42 17.74 -15.71 22.86
CA GLY A 42 16.43 -16.29 22.51
C GLY A 42 15.85 -15.77 21.19
N GLY A 43 16.70 -15.30 20.26
CA GLY A 43 16.30 -14.84 18.93
C GLY A 43 17.29 -15.23 17.83
N ALA A 44 16.79 -15.45 16.61
CA ALA A 44 17.60 -15.62 15.40
C ALA A 44 16.92 -14.94 14.21
N ILE A 45 17.68 -14.18 13.44
CA ILE A 45 17.20 -13.42 12.29
C ILE A 45 17.91 -13.92 11.05
N TYR A 46 17.14 -14.34 10.08
CA TYR A 46 17.58 -14.79 8.78
C TYR A 46 17.14 -13.83 7.70
N ALA A 47 18.01 -13.49 6.77
CA ALA A 47 17.75 -12.60 5.67
C ALA A 47 18.35 -13.11 4.37
N GLN A 48 17.75 -12.78 3.25
CA GLN A 48 18.28 -13.07 1.93
C GLN A 48 19.55 -12.25 1.69
N THR A 49 20.61 -12.88 1.18
CA THR A 49 21.94 -12.26 0.97
C THR A 49 22.45 -12.37 -0.45
N ASP A 50 21.80 -13.16 -1.30
CA ASP A 50 22.23 -13.49 -2.66
C ASP A 50 21.84 -12.45 -3.72
N ASN A 51 21.06 -11.42 -3.37
CA ASN A 51 20.67 -10.36 -4.29
C ASN A 51 20.86 -8.95 -3.67
N PRO A 52 22.09 -8.45 -3.55
CA PRO A 52 22.42 -7.22 -2.84
C PRO A 52 21.88 -5.95 -3.52
N GLY A 53 21.49 -5.99 -4.80
CA GLY A 53 20.89 -4.84 -5.49
C GLY A 53 19.46 -4.54 -5.02
N TYR A 54 18.75 -5.54 -4.57
CA TYR A 54 17.34 -5.46 -4.19
C TYR A 54 17.12 -5.56 -2.68
N PHE A 55 17.89 -6.41 -2.01
CA PHE A 55 17.78 -6.60 -0.57
C PHE A 55 19.05 -6.17 0.12
N GLU A 56 18.91 -5.32 1.09
CA GLU A 56 20.01 -4.85 1.94
C GLU A 56 19.61 -4.99 3.39
N TYR A 57 20.54 -5.36 4.22
CA TYR A 57 20.37 -5.26 5.67
C TYR A 57 21.55 -4.54 6.28
N SER A 58 21.31 -3.85 7.38
CA SER A 58 22.35 -3.30 8.22
C SER A 58 22.21 -3.80 9.65
N ARG A 59 23.36 -4.00 10.30
CA ARG A 59 23.42 -4.40 11.71
C ARG A 59 24.27 -3.43 12.50
N SER A 60 23.73 -2.93 13.58
CA SER A 60 24.44 -2.09 14.54
C SER A 60 24.13 -2.59 15.95
N GLY A 61 25.11 -3.27 16.58
CA GLY A 61 24.94 -3.87 17.89
C GLY A 61 23.73 -4.81 17.97
N PRO A 62 22.73 -4.48 18.80
CA PRO A 62 21.52 -5.27 19.00
C PRO A 62 20.41 -5.00 17.99
N LEU A 63 20.61 -4.10 17.02
CA LEU A 63 19.64 -3.72 15.98
C LEU A 63 20.00 -4.30 14.63
N VAL A 64 19.02 -4.92 13.97
CA VAL A 64 19.05 -5.29 12.54
C VAL A 64 17.95 -4.53 11.83
N VAL A 65 18.31 -3.83 10.75
CA VAL A 65 17.37 -3.21 9.82
C VAL A 65 17.40 -3.98 8.51
N LEU A 66 16.27 -4.54 8.15
CA LEU A 66 16.04 -5.30 6.91
C LEU A 66 15.39 -4.38 5.90
N GLY A 67 16.14 -3.93 4.90
CA GLY A 67 15.73 -2.92 3.94
C GLY A 67 16.58 -1.64 4.03
N LYS A 68 16.05 -0.53 3.51
CA LYS A 68 16.80 0.72 3.35
C LYS A 68 16.20 1.86 4.16
N LEU A 69 17.06 2.66 4.76
CA LEU A 69 16.72 3.88 5.50
C LEU A 69 17.30 5.10 4.81
N PHE A 70 16.62 6.24 4.94
CA PHE A 70 17.05 7.56 4.53
C PHE A 70 16.83 8.56 5.66
N HIS A 71 17.67 9.58 5.75
CA HIS A 71 17.46 10.68 6.70
C HIS A 71 16.22 11.50 6.35
N LYS A 72 15.45 11.92 7.37
CA LYS A 72 14.30 12.84 7.20
C LYS A 72 14.76 14.31 7.09
N VAL A 73 15.60 14.61 6.12
CA VAL A 73 16.07 15.99 5.85
C VAL A 73 15.61 16.39 4.46
N PHE A 74 14.71 17.37 4.39
CA PHE A 74 14.19 17.91 3.14
C PHE A 74 14.41 19.42 3.13
N ALA A 75 15.29 19.88 2.27
CA ALA A 75 15.48 21.29 1.94
C ALA A 75 15.48 21.44 0.42
N ALA A 76 15.33 22.65 -0.06
CA ALA A 76 15.42 22.93 -1.48
C ALA A 76 16.75 22.36 -2.03
N ASP A 77 16.66 21.67 -3.15
CA ASP A 77 17.80 21.07 -3.88
C ASP A 77 18.62 20.02 -3.10
N THR A 78 18.11 19.49 -2.01
CA THR A 78 18.75 18.37 -1.29
C THR A 78 18.01 17.05 -1.51
N VAL A 79 18.80 15.98 -1.68
CA VAL A 79 18.28 14.61 -1.71
C VAL A 79 18.70 13.91 -0.44
N PRO A 80 17.75 13.34 0.34
CA PRO A 80 18.08 12.59 1.54
C PRO A 80 19.07 11.47 1.26
N ALA A 81 20.17 11.44 2.03
CA ALA A 81 21.17 10.38 1.94
C ALA A 81 20.64 9.08 2.56
N GLN A 82 21.11 7.95 2.03
CA GLN A 82 20.90 6.66 2.68
C GLN A 82 21.54 6.68 4.07
N ALA A 83 20.85 6.12 5.05
CA ALA A 83 21.25 6.11 6.43
C ALA A 83 21.60 4.69 6.89
N PHE A 84 22.65 4.61 7.70
CA PHE A 84 23.04 3.41 8.41
C PHE A 84 23.09 3.76 9.90
N PRO A 85 22.17 3.23 10.75
CA PRO A 85 22.16 3.56 12.16
C PRO A 85 23.50 3.25 12.82
N ASP A 86 24.07 4.24 13.50
CA ASP A 86 25.25 4.06 14.36
C ASP A 86 24.85 3.42 15.70
N ALA A 87 25.81 3.21 16.59
CA ALA A 87 25.56 2.58 17.88
C ALA A 87 24.55 3.37 18.73
N ALA A 88 24.65 4.70 18.75
CA ALA A 88 23.73 5.56 19.52
C ALA A 88 22.31 5.52 18.97
N SER A 89 22.16 5.55 17.65
CA SER A 89 20.86 5.39 16.98
C SER A 89 20.27 4.00 17.22
N ALA A 90 21.09 2.95 17.23
CA ALA A 90 20.65 1.58 17.52
C ALA A 90 20.17 1.45 18.98
N ASP A 91 20.90 1.99 19.94
CA ASP A 91 20.50 2.00 21.35
C ASP A 91 19.20 2.79 21.57
N SER A 92 19.06 3.95 20.89
CA SER A 92 17.83 4.74 20.89
C SER A 92 16.67 3.95 20.27
N ALA A 93 16.89 3.25 19.17
CA ALA A 93 15.86 2.43 18.56
C ALA A 93 15.41 1.27 19.45
N CYS A 94 16.36 0.61 20.12
CA CYS A 94 16.05 -0.47 21.06
C CYS A 94 15.29 0.03 22.30
N SER A 95 15.71 1.14 22.89
CA SER A 95 15.04 1.71 24.08
C SER A 95 13.64 2.23 23.80
N THR A 96 13.39 2.76 22.59
CA THR A 96 12.10 3.32 22.16
C THR A 96 11.23 2.33 21.37
N GLN A 97 11.65 1.06 21.26
CA GLN A 97 10.97 0.02 20.47
C GLN A 97 10.73 0.48 19.02
N GLY A 98 11.74 1.11 18.41
CA GLY A 98 11.72 1.56 17.03
C GLY A 98 11.11 2.94 16.80
N ARG A 99 10.55 3.63 17.81
CA ARG A 99 9.95 4.97 17.62
C ARG A 99 10.96 5.95 17.03
N SER A 100 12.19 5.98 17.56
CA SER A 100 13.24 6.89 17.07
C SER A 100 13.60 6.64 15.60
N LEU A 101 13.47 5.40 15.09
CA LEU A 101 13.66 5.12 13.67
C LEU A 101 12.56 5.79 12.83
N VAL A 102 11.30 5.66 13.25
CA VAL A 102 10.17 6.29 12.54
C VAL A 102 10.26 7.83 12.57
N GLU A 103 10.78 8.41 13.65
CA GLU A 103 10.89 9.86 13.80
C GLU A 103 12.07 10.48 13.01
N GLN A 104 13.22 9.81 12.98
CA GLN A 104 14.46 10.34 12.40
C GLN A 104 14.71 9.90 10.97
N TYR A 105 14.19 8.73 10.59
CA TYR A 105 14.41 8.10 9.29
C TYR A 105 13.08 7.79 8.60
N TRP A 106 13.20 7.54 7.32
CA TRP A 106 12.14 6.98 6.49
C TRP A 106 12.73 5.96 5.52
N GLY A 107 11.90 5.14 4.92
CA GLY A 107 12.37 4.15 3.96
C GLY A 107 11.43 2.96 3.88
N ARG A 108 11.94 1.87 3.32
CA ARG A 108 11.26 0.58 3.18
C ARG A 108 12.02 -0.41 4.03
N TYR A 109 11.53 -0.71 5.22
CA TYR A 109 12.27 -1.56 6.15
C TYR A 109 11.39 -2.30 7.16
N VAL A 110 11.96 -3.38 7.68
CA VAL A 110 11.55 -3.99 8.95
C VAL A 110 12.73 -3.94 9.89
N ALA A 111 12.54 -3.42 11.09
CA ALA A 111 13.60 -3.36 12.10
C ALA A 111 13.34 -4.38 13.20
N VAL A 112 14.39 -5.11 13.58
CA VAL A 112 14.37 -6.09 14.69
C VAL A 112 15.47 -5.70 15.67
N GLY A 113 15.11 -5.48 16.91
CA GLY A 113 16.08 -5.08 17.93
C GLY A 113 15.87 -5.78 19.25
N TYR A 114 16.96 -5.93 19.99
CA TYR A 114 17.00 -6.51 21.34
C TYR A 114 17.34 -5.46 22.37
N GLN A 115 16.60 -5.42 23.45
CA GLN A 115 16.84 -4.55 24.61
C GLN A 115 17.37 -5.39 25.77
N PRO A 116 18.69 -5.33 26.06
CA PRO A 116 19.32 -6.18 27.09
C PRO A 116 18.74 -5.98 28.50
N ASP A 117 18.49 -4.73 28.90
CA ASP A 117 18.04 -4.39 30.26
C ASP A 117 16.68 -4.99 30.60
N THR A 118 15.84 -5.23 29.61
CA THR A 118 14.48 -5.77 29.81
C THR A 118 14.31 -7.17 29.23
N THR A 119 15.35 -7.72 28.59
CA THR A 119 15.33 -9.01 27.88
C THR A 119 14.20 -9.11 26.86
N ARG A 120 13.96 -8.03 26.12
CA ARG A 120 12.86 -7.94 25.16
C ARG A 120 13.39 -7.76 23.75
N TRP A 121 12.72 -8.39 22.81
CA TRP A 121 12.82 -8.12 21.40
C TRP A 121 11.70 -7.18 20.97
N PHE A 122 11.95 -6.37 19.95
CA PHE A 122 10.90 -5.70 19.19
C PHE A 122 11.06 -5.99 17.71
N VAL A 123 9.94 -6.01 16.99
CA VAL A 123 9.89 -5.99 15.55
C VAL A 123 9.01 -4.82 15.13
N LEU A 124 9.57 -3.91 14.34
CA LEU A 124 8.88 -2.74 13.81
C LEU A 124 8.71 -2.88 12.29
N ARG A 125 7.51 -2.71 11.79
CA ARG A 125 7.25 -2.49 10.37
C ARG A 125 7.21 -0.99 10.09
N ASP A 126 7.91 -0.55 9.03
CA ASP A 126 7.96 0.87 8.67
C ASP A 126 6.58 1.45 8.30
N PRO A 127 6.41 2.81 8.31
CA PRO A 127 5.16 3.48 7.96
C PRO A 127 4.68 3.28 6.53
N THR A 128 5.54 2.95 5.56
CA THR A 128 5.11 2.66 4.19
C THR A 128 4.56 1.24 4.06
N ALA A 129 5.00 0.35 4.95
CA ALA A 129 4.64 -1.07 5.02
C ALA A 129 4.80 -1.82 3.69
N GLU A 130 5.73 -1.39 2.84
CA GLU A 130 5.97 -2.03 1.54
C GLU A 130 6.64 -3.40 1.68
N ILE A 131 7.35 -3.65 2.80
CA ILE A 131 7.87 -4.99 3.11
C ILE A 131 6.81 -5.75 3.90
N PRO A 132 6.39 -6.95 3.44
CA PRO A 132 5.46 -7.80 4.19
C PRO A 132 6.03 -8.16 5.57
N CYS A 133 5.19 -8.14 6.59
CA CYS A 133 5.57 -8.50 7.95
C CYS A 133 4.41 -9.23 8.62
N TYR A 134 4.52 -10.54 8.68
CA TYR A 134 3.55 -11.43 9.27
C TYR A 134 4.13 -12.10 10.52
N MET A 135 3.27 -12.51 11.41
CA MET A 135 3.63 -13.17 12.65
C MET A 135 2.68 -14.33 12.95
N THR A 136 3.25 -15.45 13.38
CA THR A 136 2.52 -16.57 13.97
C THR A 136 3.26 -17.09 15.19
N THR A 137 2.55 -17.80 16.06
CA THR A 137 3.16 -18.49 17.21
C THR A 137 2.85 -19.98 17.09
N VAL A 138 3.89 -20.80 17.10
CA VAL A 138 3.81 -22.24 17.00
C VAL A 138 4.45 -22.84 18.24
N ASP A 139 3.63 -23.46 19.07
CA ASP A 139 4.05 -24.02 20.37
C ASP A 139 4.72 -22.94 21.25
N GLN A 140 6.05 -22.97 21.34
CA GLN A 140 6.84 -22.04 22.14
C GLN A 140 7.73 -21.10 21.30
N LEU A 141 7.48 -21.05 19.99
CA LEU A 141 8.25 -20.28 19.02
C LEU A 141 7.36 -19.21 18.37
N THR A 142 7.73 -17.94 18.51
CA THR A 142 7.16 -16.87 17.69
C THR A 142 7.99 -16.71 16.43
N VAL A 143 7.33 -16.75 15.28
CA VAL A 143 7.94 -16.60 13.96
C VAL A 143 7.42 -15.33 13.33
N VAL A 144 8.32 -14.44 12.90
CA VAL A 144 8.01 -13.26 12.10
C VAL A 144 8.65 -13.44 10.73
N PHE A 145 7.88 -13.21 9.67
CA PHE A 145 8.30 -13.56 8.32
C PHE A 145 7.68 -12.65 7.25
N SER A 146 8.32 -12.60 6.09
CA SER A 146 7.83 -11.84 4.93
C SER A 146 7.02 -12.69 3.95
N SER A 147 7.21 -14.02 3.93
CA SER A 147 6.59 -14.91 2.95
C SER A 147 5.99 -16.15 3.63
N MET A 148 4.74 -16.47 3.28
CA MET A 148 4.09 -17.70 3.76
C MET A 148 4.83 -18.96 3.33
N GLU A 149 5.45 -18.96 2.15
CA GLU A 149 6.22 -20.09 1.65
C GLU A 149 7.43 -20.41 2.57
N ASP A 150 8.01 -19.38 3.20
CA ASP A 150 9.10 -19.56 4.16
C ASP A 150 8.59 -20.05 5.51
N CYS A 151 7.42 -19.59 5.93
CA CYS A 151 6.77 -20.08 7.14
C CYS A 151 6.40 -21.58 7.01
N LEU A 152 5.94 -22.01 5.86
CA LEU A 152 5.61 -23.42 5.59
C LEU A 152 6.81 -24.35 5.67
N LEU A 153 8.04 -23.89 5.38
CA LEU A 153 9.27 -24.67 5.55
C LEU A 153 9.49 -25.12 7.00
N LEU A 154 8.99 -24.32 7.96
CA LEU A 154 9.11 -24.64 9.38
C LEU A 154 8.19 -25.80 9.82
N GLY A 155 7.42 -26.37 8.89
CA GLY A 155 6.44 -27.42 9.18
C GLY A 155 5.15 -26.89 9.82
N VAL A 156 4.95 -25.58 9.79
CA VAL A 156 3.73 -24.91 10.20
C VAL A 156 2.81 -24.86 8.99
N GLY A 157 1.80 -25.70 8.92
CA GLY A 157 1.02 -25.82 7.69
C GLY A 157 -0.50 -25.96 7.85
N ASP A 158 -0.96 -26.20 9.04
CA ASP A 158 -2.39 -26.40 9.31
C ASP A 158 -3.00 -25.11 9.85
N PHE A 159 -3.14 -24.11 8.96
CA PHE A 159 -3.79 -22.84 9.28
C PHE A 159 -5.29 -22.94 9.01
N ASN A 160 -6.09 -22.47 9.97
CA ASN A 160 -7.53 -22.32 9.82
C ASN A 160 -7.85 -21.03 9.05
N VAL A 161 -8.76 -21.15 8.07
CA VAL A 161 -9.20 -19.99 7.29
C VAL A 161 -10.06 -19.06 8.15
N ASP A 162 -9.69 -17.80 8.28
CA ASP A 162 -10.51 -16.76 8.92
C ASP A 162 -11.63 -16.31 7.96
N TRP A 163 -12.76 -16.99 8.04
CA TRP A 163 -13.93 -16.68 7.23
C TRP A 163 -14.57 -15.34 7.56
N SER A 164 -14.40 -14.84 8.78
CA SER A 164 -14.86 -13.52 9.19
C SER A 164 -14.08 -12.45 8.45
N PHE A 165 -12.75 -12.57 8.41
CA PHE A 165 -11.90 -11.66 7.63
C PHE A 165 -12.21 -11.72 6.12
N LEU A 166 -12.41 -12.93 5.56
CA LEU A 166 -12.71 -13.07 4.12
C LEU A 166 -14.08 -12.48 3.76
N SER A 167 -15.11 -12.71 4.58
CA SER A 167 -16.44 -12.12 4.35
C SER A 167 -16.39 -10.59 4.43
N TYR A 168 -15.66 -10.05 5.42
CA TYR A 168 -15.42 -8.62 5.53
C TYR A 168 -14.68 -8.05 4.30
N SER A 169 -13.69 -8.79 3.78
CA SER A 169 -12.90 -8.39 2.61
C SER A 169 -13.70 -8.39 1.31
N LEU A 170 -14.81 -9.14 1.22
CA LEU A 170 -15.76 -9.06 0.10
C LEU A 170 -16.45 -7.70 0.02
N LEU A 171 -16.67 -7.05 1.17
CA LEU A 171 -17.29 -5.72 1.26
C LEU A 171 -16.26 -4.60 1.22
N PHE A 172 -15.08 -4.82 1.81
CA PHE A 172 -14.05 -3.81 2.04
C PHE A 172 -12.66 -4.30 1.60
N PRO A 173 -12.40 -4.42 0.29
CA PRO A 173 -11.24 -5.14 -0.27
C PRO A 173 -9.88 -4.49 -0.01
N PHE A 174 -9.85 -3.23 0.42
CA PHE A 174 -8.62 -2.45 0.55
C PHE A 174 -8.38 -2.00 1.98
N ARG A 175 -8.79 -2.78 2.97
CA ARG A 175 -8.48 -2.48 4.36
C ARG A 175 -7.29 -3.28 4.85
N ASP A 176 -6.28 -2.55 5.30
CA ASP A 176 -5.23 -3.10 6.14
C ASP A 176 -5.71 -3.17 7.59
N GLY A 177 -5.12 -4.08 8.29
CA GLY A 177 -5.32 -4.32 9.70
C GLY A 177 -4.41 -5.46 10.13
N LEU A 178 -4.55 -5.90 11.36
CA LEU A 178 -3.75 -7.02 11.87
C LEU A 178 -4.22 -8.39 11.34
N GLN A 179 -5.48 -8.51 10.87
CA GLN A 179 -6.05 -9.78 10.43
C GLN A 179 -5.50 -10.22 9.06
N THR A 180 -5.45 -11.52 8.86
CA THR A 180 -5.10 -12.16 7.58
C THR A 180 -6.20 -13.14 7.16
N GLY A 181 -5.98 -13.90 6.11
CA GLY A 181 -6.89 -14.98 5.72
C GLY A 181 -6.84 -16.21 6.62
N PHE A 182 -6.03 -16.17 7.70
CA PHE A 182 -5.84 -17.26 8.66
C PHE A 182 -6.00 -16.77 10.09
N GLU A 183 -6.59 -17.60 10.95
CA GLU A 183 -6.80 -17.28 12.36
C GLU A 183 -5.48 -17.19 13.14
N GLU A 184 -4.48 -18.02 12.77
CA GLU A 184 -3.20 -18.13 13.48
C GLU A 184 -2.14 -17.15 12.98
N VAL A 185 -2.38 -16.46 11.86
CA VAL A 185 -1.42 -15.54 11.26
C VAL A 185 -1.91 -14.11 11.37
N THR A 186 -1.13 -13.26 11.99
CA THR A 186 -1.41 -11.82 12.06
C THR A 186 -0.37 -11.03 11.26
N ALA A 187 -0.75 -9.85 10.80
CA ALA A 187 0.20 -8.90 10.21
C ALA A 187 0.61 -7.83 11.22
N LEU A 188 1.80 -7.24 11.03
CA LEU A 188 2.10 -5.95 11.61
C LEU A 188 1.56 -4.86 10.68
N GLU A 189 0.84 -3.90 11.26
CA GLU A 189 0.31 -2.75 10.52
C GLU A 189 1.43 -1.74 10.18
N ALA A 190 1.16 -0.83 9.26
CA ALA A 190 2.08 0.27 8.91
C ALA A 190 2.46 1.09 10.13
N GLY A 191 3.73 1.19 10.46
CA GLY A 191 4.23 1.92 11.64
C GLY A 191 3.99 1.23 12.99
N GLU A 192 3.64 -0.06 13.00
CA GLU A 192 3.41 -0.83 14.22
C GLU A 192 4.67 -1.59 14.64
N ALA A 193 4.91 -1.63 15.94
CA ALA A 193 5.91 -2.48 16.57
C ALA A 193 5.26 -3.53 17.48
N VAL A 194 5.78 -4.75 17.47
CA VAL A 194 5.43 -5.81 18.42
C VAL A 194 6.61 -6.04 19.37
N THR A 195 6.31 -6.15 20.67
CA THR A 195 7.29 -6.52 21.70
C THR A 195 7.16 -7.98 22.03
N ILE A 196 8.29 -8.69 22.05
CA ILE A 196 8.36 -10.13 22.31
C ILE A 196 9.26 -10.39 23.52
N ARG A 197 8.80 -11.22 24.43
CA ARG A 197 9.57 -11.70 25.59
C ARG A 197 9.37 -13.20 25.75
N ASP A 198 10.44 -13.92 26.03
CA ASP A 198 10.41 -15.37 26.25
C ASP A 198 9.68 -16.14 25.12
N GLY A 199 9.90 -15.71 23.88
CA GLY A 199 9.29 -16.31 22.70
C GLY A 199 7.80 -15.98 22.50
N ARG A 200 7.22 -15.04 23.27
CA ARG A 200 5.80 -14.68 23.17
C ARG A 200 5.61 -13.19 22.94
N PRO A 201 4.69 -12.78 22.05
CA PRO A 201 4.31 -11.39 21.91
C PRO A 201 3.60 -10.91 23.19
N ILE A 202 4.08 -9.82 23.76
CA ILE A 202 3.54 -9.25 25.01
C ILE A 202 2.89 -7.89 24.84
N GLY A 203 3.03 -7.25 23.68
CA GLY A 203 2.40 -5.97 23.39
C GLY A 203 2.59 -5.54 21.94
N ARG A 204 1.67 -4.71 21.48
CA ARG A 204 1.71 -4.04 20.17
C ARG A 204 1.62 -2.55 20.39
N HIS A 205 2.46 -1.78 19.71
CA HIS A 205 2.60 -0.34 19.87
C HIS A 205 2.63 0.32 18.49
N TYR A 206 1.76 1.29 18.27
CA TYR A 206 1.79 2.09 17.06
C TYR A 206 2.80 3.23 17.23
N GLN A 207 3.83 3.27 16.42
CA GLN A 207 4.97 4.19 16.57
C GLN A 207 4.88 5.41 15.65
N TRP A 208 3.92 5.45 14.75
CA TRP A 208 3.79 6.51 13.75
C TRP A 208 2.65 7.48 14.07
N ASP A 209 2.99 8.66 14.57
CA ASP A 209 2.04 9.67 15.05
C ASP A 209 1.48 10.59 13.93
N VAL A 210 1.14 10.03 12.76
CA VAL A 210 0.66 10.82 11.60
C VAL A 210 -0.59 11.66 11.89
N VAL A 211 -1.53 11.14 12.69
CA VAL A 211 -2.76 11.87 13.05
C VAL A 211 -2.45 13.00 14.02
N ARG A 212 -1.55 12.78 14.98
CA ARG A 212 -1.08 13.82 15.90
C ARG A 212 -0.42 14.95 15.12
N GLN A 213 0.50 14.64 14.20
CA GLN A 213 1.16 15.64 13.35
C GLN A 213 0.15 16.46 12.54
N ALA A 214 -0.88 15.81 11.96
CA ALA A 214 -1.93 16.46 11.20
C ALA A 214 -2.80 17.39 12.07
N SER A 215 -3.00 17.07 13.35
CA SER A 215 -3.85 17.87 14.25
C SER A 215 -3.12 19.00 14.96
N GLU A 216 -1.84 18.78 15.33
CA GLU A 216 -1.07 19.73 16.15
C GLU A 216 -0.20 20.69 15.32
N ALA A 217 0.19 20.28 14.11
CA ALA A 217 1.09 21.07 13.25
C ALA A 217 0.57 21.17 11.80
N PRO A 218 -0.68 21.64 11.57
CA PRO A 218 -1.20 21.84 10.22
C PRO A 218 -0.43 22.93 9.48
N ILE A 219 -0.26 22.78 8.17
CA ILE A 219 0.30 23.78 7.28
C ILE A 219 -0.86 24.50 6.59
N GLU A 220 -1.03 25.78 6.86
CA GLU A 220 -2.21 26.54 6.40
C GLU A 220 -1.89 27.54 5.30
N ASP A 221 -0.61 27.87 5.09
CA ASP A 221 -0.17 28.70 3.98
C ASP A 221 0.00 27.89 2.69
N LEU A 222 -0.60 28.39 1.61
CA LEU A 222 -0.63 27.71 0.33
C LEU A 222 0.76 27.66 -0.34
N GLU A 223 1.50 28.77 -0.27
CA GLU A 223 2.81 28.84 -0.91
C GLU A 223 3.84 28.03 -0.15
N GLU A 224 3.82 28.06 1.18
CA GLU A 224 4.61 27.16 2.02
C GLU A 224 4.31 25.71 1.69
N ALA A 225 3.03 25.34 1.59
CA ALA A 225 2.61 23.96 1.25
C ALA A 225 3.14 23.53 -0.12
N VAL A 226 3.12 24.41 -1.11
CA VAL A 226 3.63 24.15 -2.47
C VAL A 226 5.15 23.95 -2.47
N GLN A 227 5.89 24.80 -1.77
CA GLN A 227 7.35 24.70 -1.67
C GLN A 227 7.78 23.41 -0.96
N LEU A 228 7.16 23.11 0.19
CA LEU A 228 7.42 21.88 0.93
C LEU A 228 7.05 20.64 0.11
N ALA A 229 5.92 20.65 -0.61
CA ALA A 229 5.53 19.54 -1.47
C ALA A 229 6.53 19.29 -2.59
N ARG A 230 7.02 20.36 -3.23
CA ARG A 230 8.08 20.27 -4.25
C ARG A 230 9.35 19.65 -3.70
N ALA A 231 9.87 20.19 -2.60
CA ALA A 231 11.11 19.71 -1.98
C ALA A 231 10.98 18.24 -1.53
N THR A 232 9.86 17.90 -0.87
CA THR A 232 9.64 16.54 -0.35
C THR A 232 9.46 15.52 -1.47
N LEU A 233 8.67 15.84 -2.52
CA LEU A 233 8.46 14.93 -3.65
C LEU A 233 9.77 14.68 -4.41
N LEU A 234 10.48 15.74 -4.80
CA LEU A 234 11.75 15.60 -5.53
C LEU A 234 12.81 14.91 -4.66
N GLY A 235 12.89 15.25 -3.37
CA GLY A 235 13.80 14.60 -2.43
C GLY A 235 13.52 13.11 -2.26
N CYS A 236 12.28 12.71 -2.06
CA CYS A 236 11.92 11.29 -1.95
C CYS A 236 12.17 10.51 -3.24
N ILE A 237 11.76 11.06 -4.39
CA ILE A 237 12.00 10.42 -5.70
C ILE A 237 13.50 10.28 -5.95
N GLY A 238 14.29 11.34 -5.69
CA GLY A 238 15.74 11.35 -5.86
C GLY A 238 16.45 10.35 -4.93
N ALA A 239 16.04 10.26 -3.66
CA ALA A 239 16.60 9.33 -2.69
C ALA A 239 16.37 7.87 -3.10
N LEU A 240 15.14 7.55 -3.51
CA LEU A 240 14.82 6.20 -4.01
C LEU A 240 15.53 5.90 -5.33
N ALA A 241 15.61 6.88 -6.23
CA ALA A 241 16.30 6.74 -7.50
C ALA A 241 17.81 6.52 -7.35
N SER A 242 18.45 7.10 -6.32
CA SER A 242 19.89 6.95 -6.06
C SER A 242 20.33 5.50 -5.79
N GLN A 243 19.38 4.64 -5.49
CA GLN A 243 19.63 3.23 -5.20
C GLN A 243 19.70 2.33 -6.45
N HIS A 244 19.40 2.89 -7.63
CA HIS A 244 19.24 2.10 -8.84
C HIS A 244 19.93 2.78 -10.02
N ARG A 245 20.69 2.01 -10.79
CA ARG A 245 21.31 2.48 -12.01
C ARG A 245 20.29 2.61 -13.14
N CYS A 246 19.42 1.62 -13.30
CA CYS A 246 18.42 1.56 -14.34
C CYS A 246 17.02 1.53 -13.69
N ILE A 247 16.13 2.38 -14.17
CA ILE A 247 14.76 2.51 -13.66
C ILE A 247 13.77 2.44 -14.82
N GLN A 248 12.81 1.54 -14.72
CA GLN A 248 11.68 1.53 -15.61
C GLN A 248 10.50 2.26 -14.96
N LEU A 249 10.02 3.34 -15.59
CA LEU A 249 8.85 4.06 -15.14
C LEU A 249 7.60 3.65 -15.91
N GLN A 250 6.57 3.27 -15.19
CA GLN A 250 5.24 3.07 -15.75
C GLN A 250 4.54 4.42 -15.95
N LEU A 251 4.57 4.93 -17.18
CA LEU A 251 4.06 6.26 -17.51
C LEU A 251 2.65 6.15 -18.11
N SER A 252 1.63 6.48 -17.33
CA SER A 252 0.23 6.41 -17.78
C SER A 252 -0.23 7.63 -18.61
N GLY A 253 0.57 8.72 -18.65
CA GLY A 253 0.11 10.01 -19.18
C GLY A 253 -0.72 10.82 -18.16
N GLY A 254 -1.00 10.27 -16.99
CA GLY A 254 -1.64 10.98 -15.87
C GLY A 254 -0.64 11.81 -15.05
N LEU A 255 -1.18 12.70 -14.20
CA LEU A 255 -0.39 13.61 -13.37
C LEU A 255 0.64 12.86 -12.49
N ASP A 256 0.21 11.82 -11.80
CA ASP A 256 0.99 11.16 -10.75
C ASP A 256 2.27 10.50 -11.30
N SER A 257 2.15 9.74 -12.38
CA SER A 257 3.32 9.14 -13.06
C SER A 257 4.23 10.19 -13.72
N SER A 258 3.65 11.31 -14.15
CA SER A 258 4.42 12.43 -14.71
C SER A 258 5.20 13.19 -13.63
N ILE A 259 4.68 13.29 -12.40
CA ILE A 259 5.42 13.79 -11.23
C ILE A 259 6.65 12.92 -10.96
N VAL A 260 6.47 11.59 -10.99
CA VAL A 260 7.60 10.67 -10.80
C VAL A 260 8.63 10.82 -11.92
N LEU A 261 8.20 10.95 -13.18
CA LEU A 261 9.11 11.21 -14.32
C LEU A 261 9.92 12.49 -14.12
N ALA A 262 9.26 13.60 -13.77
CA ALA A 262 9.94 14.86 -13.51
C ALA A 262 10.99 14.72 -12.41
N GLY A 263 10.63 14.06 -11.28
CA GLY A 263 11.55 13.81 -10.19
C GLY A 263 12.75 12.92 -10.58
N LEU A 264 12.53 11.88 -11.40
CA LEU A 264 13.61 11.01 -11.88
C LEU A 264 14.60 11.75 -12.79
N LEU A 265 14.09 12.57 -13.71
CA LEU A 265 14.96 13.32 -14.61
C LEU A 265 15.67 14.50 -13.94
N HIS A 266 15.19 14.96 -12.77
CA HIS A 266 15.88 15.97 -11.94
C HIS A 266 16.72 15.33 -10.82
N ALA A 267 16.70 14.00 -10.66
CA ALA A 267 17.46 13.32 -9.62
C ALA A 267 18.98 13.50 -9.82
N PRO A 268 19.75 13.95 -8.81
CA PRO A 268 21.21 14.14 -8.92
C PRO A 268 21.97 12.85 -9.25
N SER A 269 21.46 11.69 -8.85
CA SER A 269 22.05 10.37 -9.17
C SER A 269 22.03 10.02 -10.65
N ALA A 270 21.24 10.76 -11.43
CA ALA A 270 21.15 10.62 -12.89
C ALA A 270 20.94 9.18 -13.38
N PRO A 271 19.93 8.42 -12.87
CA PRO A 271 19.69 7.05 -13.32
C PRO A 271 19.32 7.01 -14.81
N GLU A 272 19.56 5.86 -15.43
CA GLU A 272 19.04 5.55 -16.76
C GLU A 272 17.52 5.30 -16.62
N VAL A 273 16.71 6.09 -17.32
CA VAL A 273 15.23 5.99 -17.20
C VAL A 273 14.63 5.51 -18.50
N LYS A 274 13.88 4.40 -18.42
CA LYS A 274 13.03 3.88 -19.48
C LYS A 274 11.56 4.10 -19.12
N CYS A 275 10.88 4.96 -19.86
CA CYS A 275 9.45 5.20 -19.70
C CYS A 275 8.66 4.23 -20.57
N VAL A 276 7.74 3.50 -19.99
CA VAL A 276 6.87 2.56 -20.68
C VAL A 276 5.43 3.04 -20.60
N HIS A 277 4.81 3.26 -21.74
CA HIS A 277 3.41 3.62 -21.88
C HIS A 277 2.61 2.50 -22.54
N HIS A 278 1.57 2.03 -21.86
CA HIS A 278 0.66 1.03 -22.41
C HIS A 278 -0.63 1.70 -22.87
N TYR A 279 -1.06 1.42 -24.10
CA TYR A 279 -2.30 1.96 -24.67
C TYR A 279 -3.18 0.85 -25.24
N ASP A 280 -4.48 1.12 -25.31
CA ASP A 280 -5.47 0.25 -25.92
C ASP A 280 -5.83 0.76 -27.31
N ALA A 281 -6.29 -0.15 -28.19
CA ALA A 281 -6.67 0.20 -29.57
C ALA A 281 -7.94 1.07 -29.67
N GLY A 282 -8.69 1.24 -28.57
CA GLY A 282 -9.92 2.05 -28.52
C GLY A 282 -9.64 3.54 -28.39
N ILE A 283 -10.40 4.37 -29.09
CA ILE A 283 -10.21 5.83 -29.16
C ILE A 283 -10.42 6.52 -27.79
N GLY A 284 -11.27 5.97 -26.94
CA GLY A 284 -11.63 6.58 -25.64
C GLY A 284 -10.57 6.48 -24.54
N ALA A 285 -9.61 5.56 -24.70
CA ALA A 285 -8.59 5.27 -23.68
C ALA A 285 -7.16 5.62 -24.11
N ASP A 286 -6.98 6.28 -25.27
CA ASP A 286 -5.66 6.62 -25.80
C ASP A 286 -5.07 7.84 -25.08
N GLU A 287 -4.15 7.61 -24.16
CA GLU A 287 -3.44 8.65 -23.42
C GLU A 287 -2.01 8.93 -23.96
N ARG A 288 -1.64 8.37 -25.15
CA ARG A 288 -0.30 8.54 -25.75
C ARG A 288 0.12 10.00 -25.90
N MET A 289 -0.80 10.86 -26.31
CA MET A 289 -0.52 12.30 -26.45
C MET A 289 -0.01 12.90 -25.13
N PHE A 290 -0.64 12.56 -24.02
CA PHE A 290 -0.25 13.08 -22.69
C PHE A 290 1.05 12.45 -22.19
N ALA A 291 1.29 11.18 -22.46
CA ALA A 291 2.55 10.52 -22.13
C ALA A 291 3.72 11.15 -22.90
N ARG A 292 3.56 11.38 -24.22
CA ARG A 292 4.54 12.10 -25.06
C ARG A 292 4.78 13.52 -24.56
N MET A 293 3.72 14.23 -24.18
CA MET A 293 3.81 15.59 -23.62
C MET A 293 4.57 15.60 -22.29
N ALA A 294 4.34 14.63 -21.41
CA ALA A 294 5.06 14.49 -20.15
C ALA A 294 6.56 14.27 -20.39
N VAL A 295 6.90 13.36 -21.31
CA VAL A 295 8.30 13.07 -21.67
C VAL A 295 8.98 14.30 -22.26
N ALA A 296 8.33 14.97 -23.22
CA ALA A 296 8.90 16.19 -23.84
C ALA A 296 9.17 17.28 -22.80
N GLY A 297 8.18 17.60 -21.94
CA GLY A 297 8.33 18.65 -20.95
C GLY A 297 9.35 18.31 -19.87
N ALA A 298 9.40 17.08 -19.39
CA ALA A 298 10.37 16.66 -18.39
C ALA A 298 11.82 16.64 -18.95
N ARG A 299 11.99 16.29 -20.24
CA ARG A 299 13.28 16.41 -20.94
C ARG A 299 13.72 17.86 -21.09
N GLU A 300 12.79 18.74 -21.51
CA GLU A 300 13.06 20.17 -21.69
C GLU A 300 13.48 20.81 -20.36
N SER A 301 12.73 20.56 -19.27
CA SER A 301 13.00 21.18 -17.98
C SER A 301 14.27 20.67 -17.28
N SER A 302 14.64 19.40 -17.50
CA SER A 302 15.81 18.78 -16.86
C SER A 302 17.08 18.83 -17.72
N GLY A 303 16.97 19.04 -19.03
CA GLY A 303 18.06 18.87 -19.98
C GLY A 303 18.55 17.43 -20.17
N ARG A 304 17.82 16.43 -19.64
CA ARG A 304 18.18 15.01 -19.66
C ARG A 304 17.26 14.19 -20.55
N SER A 305 17.80 13.13 -21.14
CA SER A 305 17.05 12.17 -21.96
C SER A 305 16.56 10.98 -21.15
N CYS A 306 15.50 10.33 -21.62
CA CYS A 306 15.03 9.02 -21.17
C CYS A 306 14.62 8.21 -22.41
N GLU A 307 14.66 6.89 -22.33
CA GLU A 307 14.03 6.04 -23.34
C GLU A 307 12.50 6.13 -23.17
N PHE A 308 11.75 6.19 -24.27
CA PHE A 308 10.29 6.18 -24.23
C PHE A 308 9.75 5.17 -25.23
N VAL A 309 8.97 4.22 -24.71
CA VAL A 309 8.40 3.10 -25.49
C VAL A 309 6.90 3.05 -25.28
N GLU A 310 6.18 2.85 -26.38
CA GLU A 310 4.73 2.68 -26.40
C GLU A 310 4.40 1.23 -26.74
N TYR A 311 3.61 0.58 -25.89
CA TYR A 311 3.13 -0.77 -26.12
C TYR A 311 1.63 -0.80 -26.26
N GLN A 312 1.16 -1.36 -27.35
CA GLN A 312 -0.25 -1.67 -27.49
C GLN A 312 -0.57 -2.89 -26.62
N ARG A 313 -1.53 -2.73 -25.70
CA ARG A 313 -2.01 -3.86 -24.92
C ARG A 313 -2.65 -4.88 -25.84
N GLN A 314 -2.22 -6.12 -25.67
CA GLN A 314 -2.86 -7.23 -26.34
C GLN A 314 -3.94 -7.80 -25.41
N PRO A 315 -5.11 -8.19 -25.92
CA PRO A 315 -6.18 -8.80 -25.11
C PRO A 315 -5.84 -10.25 -24.66
N HIS A 316 -4.56 -10.60 -24.59
CA HIS A 316 -4.06 -11.96 -24.31
C HIS A 316 -3.72 -12.19 -22.83
N CYS A 317 -4.29 -11.39 -21.92
CA CYS A 317 -4.20 -11.72 -20.49
C CYS A 317 -4.83 -13.10 -20.26
N SER A 318 -4.04 -14.07 -19.80
CA SER A 318 -4.58 -15.34 -19.28
C SER A 318 -4.98 -15.11 -17.83
N LEU A 319 -6.27 -14.94 -17.58
CA LEU A 319 -6.78 -14.76 -16.22
C LEU A 319 -6.57 -16.03 -15.38
N GLU A 320 -6.44 -17.19 -16.02
CA GLU A 320 -6.15 -18.48 -15.39
C GLU A 320 -4.84 -18.49 -14.64
N GLU A 321 -3.86 -17.67 -15.06
CA GLU A 321 -2.59 -17.50 -14.35
C GLU A 321 -2.76 -17.02 -12.90
N ILE A 322 -3.95 -16.54 -12.53
CA ILE A 322 -4.25 -16.20 -11.12
C ILE A 322 -4.04 -17.41 -10.18
N MET A 323 -4.17 -18.63 -10.71
CA MET A 323 -3.98 -19.85 -9.95
C MET A 323 -2.50 -20.18 -9.69
N ASP A 324 -1.58 -19.59 -10.45
CA ASP A 324 -0.14 -19.83 -10.36
C ASP A 324 0.59 -18.82 -9.45
N PHE A 325 -0.16 -17.84 -8.89
CA PHE A 325 0.44 -16.87 -7.97
C PHE A 325 0.89 -17.52 -6.66
N PRO A 326 1.92 -16.95 -6.00
CA PRO A 326 2.35 -17.41 -4.69
C PRO A 326 1.23 -17.42 -3.66
N ARG A 327 1.34 -18.31 -2.68
CA ARG A 327 0.43 -18.36 -1.54
C ARG A 327 0.80 -17.26 -0.56
N THR A 328 -0.12 -16.32 -0.38
CA THR A 328 0.03 -15.16 0.48
C THR A 328 -0.82 -15.31 1.75
N ALA A 329 -0.47 -14.60 2.82
CA ALA A 329 -1.27 -14.59 4.05
C ALA A 329 -2.65 -13.93 3.85
N ARG A 330 -2.78 -13.06 2.84
CA ARG A 330 -4.03 -12.38 2.49
C ARG A 330 -4.37 -12.60 1.03
N PRO A 331 -5.67 -12.61 0.65
CA PRO A 331 -6.06 -12.50 -0.74
C PRO A 331 -5.53 -11.21 -1.34
N ALA A 332 -4.77 -11.33 -2.41
CA ALA A 332 -4.15 -10.20 -3.07
C ALA A 332 -4.82 -9.89 -4.40
N HIS A 333 -4.64 -8.66 -4.89
CA HIS A 333 -5.27 -8.14 -6.12
C HIS A 333 -4.64 -8.70 -7.41
N CYS A 334 -4.45 -10.02 -7.48
CA CYS A 334 -3.82 -10.70 -8.60
C CYS A 334 -4.55 -10.48 -9.93
N SER A 335 -5.89 -10.46 -9.93
CA SER A 335 -6.69 -10.18 -11.12
C SER A 335 -6.43 -8.79 -11.69
N GLY A 336 -6.34 -7.77 -10.84
CA GLY A 336 -5.99 -6.41 -11.25
C GLY A 336 -4.58 -6.32 -11.84
N TYR A 337 -3.63 -7.06 -11.27
CA TYR A 337 -2.29 -7.16 -11.86
C TYR A 337 -2.33 -7.79 -13.24
N LEU A 338 -2.99 -8.92 -13.42
CA LEU A 338 -3.09 -9.60 -14.71
C LEU A 338 -3.75 -8.72 -15.77
N LEU A 339 -4.81 -7.97 -15.41
CA LEU A 339 -5.44 -6.98 -16.28
C LEU A 339 -4.49 -5.88 -16.73
N HIS A 340 -3.61 -5.46 -15.82
CA HIS A 340 -2.66 -4.40 -16.06
C HIS A 340 -1.26 -4.91 -16.40
N ARG A 341 -1.11 -6.26 -16.52
CA ARG A 341 0.15 -6.90 -16.81
C ARG A 341 0.78 -6.27 -18.04
N ARG A 342 2.02 -5.95 -17.87
CA ARG A 342 2.81 -5.23 -18.81
C ARG A 342 3.93 -6.16 -19.22
N ASP A 343 3.62 -7.05 -20.17
CA ASP A 343 4.58 -7.97 -20.76
C ASP A 343 5.62 -7.19 -21.58
N VAL A 344 6.42 -6.46 -20.85
CA VAL A 344 7.63 -5.86 -21.40
C VAL A 344 8.75 -6.70 -20.82
N ASP A 345 9.72 -7.05 -21.65
CA ASP A 345 10.98 -7.62 -21.19
C ASP A 345 11.57 -6.70 -20.12
N VAL A 346 11.23 -6.97 -18.87
CA VAL A 346 11.82 -6.33 -17.72
C VAL A 346 13.10 -7.10 -17.49
N ASP A 347 14.22 -6.47 -17.75
CA ASP A 347 15.50 -6.99 -17.32
C ASP A 347 15.42 -7.25 -15.82
N VAL A 348 15.88 -8.42 -15.38
CA VAL A 348 15.77 -8.90 -13.99
C VAL A 348 16.37 -7.89 -13.00
N ASP A 349 17.29 -7.06 -13.47
CA ASP A 349 17.99 -6.04 -12.68
C ASP A 349 17.31 -4.66 -12.70
N THR A 350 16.15 -4.51 -13.36
CA THR A 350 15.47 -3.23 -13.52
C THR A 350 14.35 -3.06 -12.50
N VAL A 351 14.45 -2.03 -11.65
CA VAL A 351 13.38 -1.66 -10.73
C VAL A 351 12.27 -0.90 -11.46
N GLN A 352 11.01 -1.15 -11.10
CA GLN A 352 9.87 -0.42 -11.65
C GLN A 352 9.39 0.69 -10.72
N PHE A 353 9.38 1.92 -11.22
CA PHE A 353 8.77 3.05 -10.54
C PHE A 353 7.35 3.30 -11.05
N THR A 354 6.45 3.69 -10.14
CA THR A 354 5.04 3.93 -10.46
C THR A 354 4.54 5.23 -9.81
N GLY A 355 3.44 5.76 -10.36
CA GLY A 355 2.68 6.87 -9.74
C GLY A 355 1.57 6.39 -8.79
N VAL A 356 1.60 5.13 -8.35
CA VAL A 356 0.60 4.58 -7.41
C VAL A 356 0.60 5.39 -6.12
N GLY A 357 -0.59 5.57 -5.52
CA GLY A 357 -0.79 6.38 -4.32
C GLY A 357 -1.15 7.84 -4.59
N GLY A 358 -0.84 8.41 -5.77
CA GLY A 358 -1.05 9.82 -6.06
C GLY A 358 -2.50 10.28 -5.94
N ASP A 359 -3.45 9.50 -6.44
CA ASP A 359 -4.88 9.81 -6.31
C ASP A 359 -5.34 9.88 -4.83
N ALA A 360 -4.71 9.09 -3.95
CA ALA A 360 -4.99 9.08 -2.51
C ALA A 360 -4.27 10.23 -1.78
N VAL A 361 -2.96 10.37 -1.98
CA VAL A 361 -2.10 11.34 -1.29
C VAL A 361 -2.46 12.77 -1.67
N PHE A 362 -2.60 13.04 -2.97
CA PHE A 362 -2.89 14.39 -3.48
C PHE A 362 -4.37 14.77 -3.40
N LEU A 363 -5.23 13.86 -2.98
CA LEU A 363 -6.68 14.02 -2.89
C LEU A 363 -7.35 14.24 -4.26
N ARG A 364 -7.50 13.15 -5.01
CA ARG A 364 -8.41 13.14 -6.16
C ARG A 364 -9.82 12.81 -5.67
N PHE A 365 -10.59 13.83 -5.38
CA PHE A 365 -11.94 13.67 -4.82
C PHE A 365 -12.90 14.71 -5.37
N LYS A 366 -14.16 14.29 -5.57
CA LYS A 366 -15.29 15.18 -5.85
C LYS A 366 -16.23 15.13 -4.65
N GLY A 367 -16.80 16.28 -4.26
CA GLY A 367 -17.77 16.36 -3.17
C GLY A 367 -17.41 17.40 -2.12
N ASN A 368 -18.17 17.44 -1.03
CA ASN A 368 -18.20 18.54 -0.06
C ASN A 368 -17.12 18.48 1.02
N ALA A 369 -16.16 17.56 0.90
CA ALA A 369 -15.15 17.29 1.93
C ALA A 369 -14.31 18.51 2.33
N ALA A 370 -13.94 19.35 1.36
CA ALA A 370 -13.13 20.56 1.62
C ALA A 370 -13.89 21.58 2.48
N ALA A 371 -15.15 21.87 2.14
CA ALA A 371 -15.98 22.80 2.90
C ALA A 371 -16.35 22.24 4.28
N ILE A 372 -16.62 20.93 4.38
CA ILE A 372 -16.90 20.27 5.68
C ILE A 372 -15.67 20.31 6.58
N ASP A 373 -14.49 19.99 6.08
CA ASP A 373 -13.24 20.04 6.85
C ASP A 373 -12.91 21.46 7.32
N TYR A 374 -13.10 22.46 6.45
CA TYR A 374 -12.92 23.86 6.81
C TYR A 374 -13.86 24.26 7.95
N ALA A 375 -15.18 23.99 7.78
CA ALA A 375 -16.18 24.32 8.78
C ALA A 375 -15.97 23.58 10.12
N TRP A 376 -15.48 22.34 10.07
CA TRP A 376 -15.12 21.57 11.27
C TRP A 376 -14.01 22.23 12.08
N ARG A 377 -12.99 22.80 11.40
CA ARG A 377 -11.79 23.37 12.03
C ARG A 377 -11.99 24.82 12.45
N ARG A 378 -12.63 25.64 11.61
CA ARG A 378 -12.72 27.10 11.77
C ARG A 378 -14.14 27.64 11.90
N GLY A 379 -15.16 26.82 11.67
CA GLY A 379 -16.54 27.27 11.61
C GLY A 379 -16.88 27.95 10.28
N ILE A 380 -17.89 28.83 10.32
CA ILE A 380 -18.33 29.61 9.17
C ILE A 380 -17.85 31.05 9.37
N ASP A 381 -16.76 31.40 8.72
CA ASP A 381 -16.17 32.72 8.68
C ASP A 381 -16.20 33.29 7.24
N ARG A 382 -15.54 34.44 7.00
CA ARG A 382 -15.49 35.07 5.67
C ARG A 382 -14.81 34.16 4.63
N ASP A 383 -13.75 33.45 4.99
CA ASP A 383 -13.01 32.59 4.06
C ASP A 383 -13.76 31.30 3.75
N PHE A 384 -14.66 30.85 4.66
CA PHE A 384 -15.54 29.73 4.40
C PHE A 384 -16.37 29.92 3.12
N PHE A 385 -16.88 31.12 2.87
CA PHE A 385 -17.70 31.37 1.67
C PHE A 385 -16.90 31.15 0.38
N ARG A 386 -15.64 31.55 0.35
CA ARG A 386 -14.74 31.26 -0.77
C ARG A 386 -14.55 29.76 -0.94
N VAL A 387 -14.22 29.04 0.14
CA VAL A 387 -14.04 27.58 0.12
C VAL A 387 -15.32 26.86 -0.32
N ALA A 388 -16.48 27.28 0.18
CA ALA A 388 -17.75 26.69 -0.20
C ALA A 388 -18.09 26.93 -1.69
N PHE A 389 -17.79 28.12 -2.22
CA PHE A 389 -17.99 28.43 -3.63
C PHE A 389 -17.05 27.60 -4.54
N GLU A 390 -15.76 27.52 -4.20
CA GLU A 390 -14.79 26.67 -4.92
C GLU A 390 -15.20 25.20 -4.88
N THR A 391 -15.67 24.72 -3.72
CA THR A 391 -16.19 23.35 -3.56
C THR A 391 -17.40 23.07 -4.46
N ALA A 392 -18.35 24.02 -4.51
CA ALA A 392 -19.55 23.88 -5.35
C ALA A 392 -19.22 23.81 -6.86
N GLN A 393 -18.18 24.49 -7.31
CA GLN A 393 -17.75 24.41 -8.72
C GLN A 393 -17.25 23.01 -9.11
N SER A 394 -16.90 22.15 -8.16
CA SER A 394 -16.43 20.79 -8.42
C SER A 394 -17.54 19.75 -8.61
N GLY A 395 -18.82 20.13 -8.56
CA GLY A 395 -19.92 19.28 -8.99
C GLY A 395 -21.16 19.20 -8.10
N ASP A 396 -21.17 19.85 -6.92
CA ASP A 396 -22.34 19.89 -6.04
C ASP A 396 -23.05 21.26 -6.08
N SER A 397 -24.33 21.28 -5.68
CA SER A 397 -25.04 22.54 -5.54
C SER A 397 -24.50 23.33 -4.35
N LEU A 398 -24.43 24.67 -4.48
CA LEU A 398 -23.97 25.52 -3.38
C LEU A 398 -24.81 25.32 -2.10
N TYR A 399 -26.12 25.10 -2.24
CA TYR A 399 -26.98 24.75 -1.12
C TYR A 399 -26.58 23.45 -0.44
N GLY A 400 -26.26 22.40 -1.24
CA GLY A 400 -25.77 21.10 -0.72
C GLY A 400 -24.48 21.27 0.06
N VAL A 401 -23.52 22.02 -0.47
CA VAL A 401 -22.26 22.34 0.21
C VAL A 401 -22.48 23.04 1.55
N PHE A 402 -23.30 24.08 1.59
CA PHE A 402 -23.63 24.81 2.83
C PHE A 402 -24.32 23.90 3.85
N LYS A 403 -25.32 23.13 3.41
CA LYS A 403 -26.04 22.19 4.27
C LYS A 403 -25.11 21.19 4.91
N ASP A 404 -24.27 20.53 4.10
CA ASP A 404 -23.37 19.49 4.58
C ASP A 404 -22.27 20.07 5.47
N ALA A 405 -21.69 21.21 5.13
CA ALA A 405 -20.72 21.91 5.97
C ALA A 405 -21.33 22.33 7.31
N PHE A 406 -22.57 22.80 7.35
CA PHE A 406 -23.23 23.12 8.60
C PHE A 406 -23.53 21.87 9.43
N VAL A 407 -24.13 20.84 8.83
CA VAL A 407 -24.54 19.61 9.53
C VAL A 407 -23.33 18.82 10.01
N HIS A 408 -22.36 18.58 9.14
CA HIS A 408 -21.22 17.69 9.43
C HIS A 408 -19.97 18.45 9.90
N GLY A 409 -19.79 19.71 9.49
CA GLY A 409 -18.70 20.57 9.91
C GLY A 409 -18.97 21.27 11.23
N VAL A 410 -20.02 22.10 11.31
CA VAL A 410 -20.31 22.91 12.50
C VAL A 410 -21.00 22.10 13.58
N LEU A 411 -22.12 21.43 13.27
CA LEU A 411 -22.86 20.61 14.25
C LEU A 411 -22.19 19.27 14.56
N LYS A 412 -21.14 18.90 13.82
CA LYS A 412 -20.36 17.67 14.00
C LYS A 412 -21.20 16.40 14.03
N LYS A 413 -22.35 16.41 13.32
CA LYS A 413 -23.17 15.21 13.21
C LYS A 413 -22.43 14.16 12.37
N PRO A 414 -22.48 12.86 12.76
CA PRO A 414 -21.87 11.82 11.96
C PRO A 414 -22.46 11.81 10.55
N GLY A 415 -21.61 11.87 9.56
CA GLY A 415 -21.96 11.66 8.16
C GLY A 415 -21.65 10.23 7.75
N ASN A 416 -22.24 9.76 6.69
CA ASN A 416 -21.89 8.47 6.10
C ASN A 416 -20.55 8.61 5.35
N ILE A 417 -19.45 8.70 6.10
CA ILE A 417 -18.10 8.86 5.58
C ILE A 417 -17.63 7.59 4.93
N ASN A 418 -18.19 6.47 5.34
CA ASN A 418 -18.03 5.17 4.70
C ASN A 418 -18.78 5.12 3.35
N GLY A 419 -19.03 6.29 2.75
CA GLY A 419 -19.64 6.38 1.44
C GLY A 419 -19.04 5.37 0.49
N ARG A 420 -19.71 4.23 0.40
CA ARG A 420 -19.61 3.21 -0.64
C ARG A 420 -18.19 2.85 -1.12
N TRP A 421 -17.29 2.54 -0.20
CA TRP A 421 -16.04 1.86 -0.56
C TRP A 421 -16.25 0.37 -0.82
N GLY A 422 -17.32 -0.21 -0.33
CA GLY A 422 -17.84 -1.48 -0.74
C GLY A 422 -19.13 -1.24 -1.49
N ASN A 423 -19.10 -1.16 -2.82
CA ASN A 423 -20.29 -1.50 -3.57
C ASN A 423 -20.31 -3.03 -3.60
N PRO A 424 -21.09 -3.69 -2.71
CA PRO A 424 -21.24 -5.10 -2.85
C PRO A 424 -21.86 -5.33 -4.22
N CYS A 425 -21.21 -6.11 -5.05
CA CYS A 425 -21.88 -6.61 -6.23
C CYS A 425 -23.21 -7.20 -5.79
N GLU A 426 -24.24 -7.04 -6.59
CA GLU A 426 -25.61 -7.51 -6.28
C GLU A 426 -25.67 -8.97 -5.81
N TRP A 427 -24.65 -9.75 -6.16
CA TRP A 427 -24.52 -11.17 -5.78
C TRP A 427 -23.77 -11.44 -4.48
N VAL A 428 -23.18 -10.44 -3.82
CA VAL A 428 -22.54 -10.63 -2.51
C VAL A 428 -23.60 -10.61 -1.41
N LYS A 429 -23.69 -11.69 -0.64
CA LYS A 429 -24.68 -11.92 0.43
C LYS A 429 -24.05 -11.80 1.83
N VAL A 430 -23.29 -10.77 2.05
CA VAL A 430 -22.66 -10.47 3.35
C VAL A 430 -23.35 -9.25 3.96
N ASP A 431 -23.79 -9.38 5.21
CA ASP A 431 -24.41 -8.25 5.93
C ASP A 431 -23.30 -7.34 6.50
N ALA A 432 -23.25 -6.12 6.00
CA ALA A 432 -22.29 -5.12 6.48
C ALA A 432 -22.53 -4.70 7.94
N SER A 433 -23.74 -4.89 8.47
CA SER A 433 -24.09 -4.53 9.85
C SER A 433 -23.56 -5.54 10.89
N GLU A 434 -23.29 -6.79 10.46
CA GLU A 434 -22.74 -7.84 11.30
C GLU A 434 -21.19 -7.84 11.34
N GLN A 435 -20.57 -6.91 10.59
CA GLN A 435 -19.13 -6.88 10.40
C GLN A 435 -18.47 -5.77 11.24
N ASP A 436 -18.19 -6.07 12.49
CA ASP A 436 -17.36 -5.21 13.35
C ASP A 436 -15.86 -5.45 13.06
N GLY A 437 -15.38 -4.86 11.95
CA GLY A 437 -13.96 -4.91 11.63
C GLY A 437 -13.14 -4.17 12.70
N VAL A 438 -12.04 -4.77 13.14
CA VAL A 438 -11.10 -4.12 14.07
C VAL A 438 -10.55 -2.85 13.42
N PRO A 439 -10.75 -1.66 13.99
CA PRO A 439 -10.20 -0.43 13.43
C PRO A 439 -8.66 -0.53 13.35
N PRO A 440 -8.02 0.03 12.32
CA PRO A 440 -6.57 0.00 12.19
C PRO A 440 -5.88 0.71 13.36
N ALA A 441 -4.63 0.32 13.65
CA ALA A 441 -3.88 0.79 14.81
C ALA A 441 -3.78 2.31 14.90
N TRP A 442 -3.52 2.97 13.75
CA TRP A 442 -3.45 4.44 13.67
C TRP A 442 -4.76 5.12 14.11
N LEU A 443 -5.91 4.52 13.78
CA LEU A 443 -7.23 5.08 14.16
C LEU A 443 -7.56 4.78 15.63
N ARG A 444 -7.18 3.60 16.13
CA ARG A 444 -7.33 3.26 17.56
C ARG A 444 -6.53 4.23 18.42
N GLN A 445 -5.25 4.48 18.04
CA GLN A 445 -4.40 5.42 18.76
C GLN A 445 -4.93 6.85 18.70
N ALA A 446 -5.33 7.33 17.52
CA ALA A 446 -5.90 8.67 17.36
C ALA A 446 -7.12 8.90 18.25
N ARG A 447 -8.01 7.90 18.35
CA ARG A 447 -9.17 7.94 19.24
C ARG A 447 -8.76 7.95 20.72
N ALA A 448 -7.82 7.10 21.11
CA ALA A 448 -7.32 7.01 22.48
C ALA A 448 -6.62 8.31 22.95
N GLN A 449 -5.94 9.00 22.05
CA GLN A 449 -5.28 10.28 22.31
C GLN A 449 -6.21 11.49 22.20
N GLY A 450 -7.48 11.29 21.81
CA GLY A 450 -8.47 12.37 21.73
C GLY A 450 -8.26 13.35 20.57
N HIS A 451 -7.49 12.97 19.54
CA HIS A 451 -7.29 13.81 18.37
C HIS A 451 -8.59 14.03 17.58
N ARG A 452 -8.89 15.29 17.29
CA ARG A 452 -10.16 15.72 16.69
C ARG A 452 -9.97 16.29 15.28
N LEU A 453 -9.61 15.43 14.33
CA LEU A 453 -9.69 15.78 12.91
C LEU A 453 -11.11 15.58 12.39
N SER A 454 -11.45 16.26 11.31
CA SER A 454 -12.72 16.00 10.63
C SER A 454 -12.75 14.56 10.12
N PRO A 455 -13.94 13.94 10.09
CA PRO A 455 -14.08 12.60 9.55
C PRO A 455 -13.54 12.45 8.11
N HIS A 456 -13.71 13.49 7.28
CA HIS A 456 -13.17 13.51 5.91
C HIS A 456 -11.64 13.56 5.88
N LYS A 457 -11.01 14.28 6.82
CA LYS A 457 -9.55 14.29 6.96
C LYS A 457 -9.03 12.94 7.46
N LEU A 458 -9.71 12.32 8.42
CA LEU A 458 -9.36 10.95 8.85
C LEU A 458 -9.51 9.93 7.71
N ALA A 459 -10.56 10.05 6.89
CA ALA A 459 -10.73 9.23 5.70
C ALA A 459 -9.62 9.46 4.66
N HIS A 460 -9.16 10.71 4.49
CA HIS A 460 -8.02 11.03 3.64
C HIS A 460 -6.73 10.37 4.16
N ILE A 461 -6.43 10.50 5.45
CA ILE A 461 -5.28 9.84 6.09
C ILE A 461 -5.34 8.33 5.91
N GLY A 462 -6.49 7.71 6.16
CA GLY A 462 -6.68 6.28 5.97
C GLY A 462 -6.47 5.80 4.54
N ARG A 463 -6.73 6.66 3.53
CA ARG A 463 -6.42 6.36 2.13
C ARG A 463 -4.95 6.47 1.80
N MET A 464 -4.24 7.40 2.44
CA MET A 464 -2.80 7.60 2.24
C MET A 464 -1.98 6.47 2.88
N ILE A 465 -2.45 5.92 4.01
CA ILE A 465 -1.90 4.69 4.61
C ILE A 465 -2.46 3.50 3.82
N PHE A 466 -2.16 3.50 2.53
CA PHE A 466 -2.74 2.54 1.59
C PHE A 466 -2.15 1.14 1.80
N PRO A 467 -2.98 0.10 1.70
CA PRO A 467 -2.53 -1.26 1.83
C PRO A 467 -1.56 -1.63 0.71
N THR A 468 -0.31 -1.73 1.06
CA THR A 468 0.71 -2.29 0.18
C THR A 468 0.58 -3.80 0.01
N SER A 469 -0.27 -4.45 0.81
CA SER A 469 -0.70 -5.84 0.62
C SER A 469 -1.23 -6.13 -0.79
N VAL A 470 -1.67 -5.11 -1.52
CA VAL A 470 -1.97 -5.19 -2.95
C VAL A 470 -0.73 -5.56 -3.78
N LEU A 471 0.46 -5.23 -3.29
CA LEU A 471 1.74 -5.47 -3.98
C LEU A 471 2.46 -6.75 -3.51
N ASP A 472 2.11 -7.28 -2.32
CA ASP A 472 2.75 -8.46 -1.71
C ASP A 472 2.90 -9.69 -2.63
N PRO A 473 1.91 -10.05 -3.49
CA PRO A 473 2.02 -11.26 -4.30
C PRO A 473 3.04 -11.14 -5.42
N PHE A 474 3.38 -9.93 -5.83
CA PHE A 474 4.27 -9.70 -6.96
C PHE A 474 5.71 -9.75 -6.53
N GLU A 475 5.99 -9.33 -5.32
CA GLU A 475 7.31 -9.51 -4.70
C GLU A 475 7.62 -10.99 -4.52
N GLY A 476 6.61 -11.83 -4.20
CA GLY A 476 6.74 -13.28 -4.06
C GLY A 476 7.13 -14.02 -5.33
N ALA A 477 6.70 -13.53 -6.48
CA ALA A 477 6.97 -14.17 -7.76
C ALA A 477 8.36 -13.85 -8.35
N GLY A 478 9.15 -12.96 -7.72
CA GLY A 478 10.47 -12.55 -8.22
C GLY A 478 10.45 -11.81 -9.57
N ARG A 479 9.26 -11.43 -10.03
CA ARG A 479 9.05 -10.86 -11.37
C ARG A 479 8.79 -9.36 -11.36
N TRP A 480 8.59 -8.76 -10.20
CA TRP A 480 8.27 -7.34 -10.12
C TRP A 480 8.81 -6.70 -8.85
N HIS A 481 9.55 -5.64 -9.02
CA HIS A 481 10.05 -4.84 -7.93
C HIS A 481 9.50 -3.42 -8.09
N GLY A 482 8.35 -3.18 -7.49
CA GLY A 482 7.65 -1.91 -7.58
C GLY A 482 8.10 -0.92 -6.51
N VAL A 483 8.34 0.32 -6.91
CA VAL A 483 8.60 1.45 -6.02
C VAL A 483 7.57 2.54 -6.28
N SER A 484 6.88 2.96 -5.23
CA SER A 484 5.86 4.03 -5.29
C SER A 484 6.32 5.25 -4.49
N PRO A 485 7.13 6.16 -5.07
CA PRO A 485 7.72 7.27 -4.34
C PRO A 485 6.71 8.24 -3.70
N ILE A 486 5.52 8.34 -4.30
CA ILE A 486 4.44 9.20 -3.80
C ILE A 486 3.89 8.70 -2.46
N SER A 487 3.97 7.39 -2.20
CA SER A 487 3.54 6.78 -0.93
C SER A 487 4.64 6.81 0.14
N ALA A 488 5.79 7.43 -0.11
CA ALA A 488 6.87 7.53 0.86
C ALA A 488 6.40 8.26 2.15
N GLN A 489 6.85 7.78 3.30
CA GLN A 489 6.45 8.30 4.62
C GLN A 489 6.49 9.84 4.71
N PRO A 490 7.56 10.56 4.28
CA PRO A 490 7.60 12.02 4.38
C PRO A 490 6.54 12.72 3.51
N VAL A 491 6.20 12.13 2.36
CA VAL A 491 5.14 12.67 1.49
C VAL A 491 3.79 12.51 2.17
N VAL A 492 3.51 11.33 2.73
CA VAL A 492 2.26 11.06 3.48
C VAL A 492 2.15 11.98 4.70
N GLU A 493 3.22 12.13 5.50
CA GLU A 493 3.25 13.02 6.67
C GLU A 493 2.98 14.49 6.28
N LEU A 494 3.59 14.96 5.21
CA LEU A 494 3.35 16.32 4.71
C LEU A 494 1.89 16.50 4.28
N PHE A 495 1.36 15.64 3.42
CA PHE A 495 -0.01 15.76 2.93
C PHE A 495 -1.07 15.49 4.01
N ALA A 496 -0.74 14.73 5.06
CA ALA A 496 -1.58 14.61 6.24
C ALA A 496 -1.74 15.93 6.99
N ARG A 497 -0.72 16.77 7.04
CA ARG A 497 -0.74 18.09 7.69
C ARG A 497 -1.48 19.16 6.87
N LEU A 498 -1.70 18.94 5.57
CA LEU A 498 -2.39 19.90 4.70
C LEU A 498 -3.92 19.80 4.89
N PRO A 499 -4.62 20.91 5.17
CA PRO A 499 -6.08 20.96 5.18
C PRO A 499 -6.67 20.57 3.82
N LEU A 500 -7.86 19.96 3.81
CA LEU A 500 -8.47 19.50 2.55
C LEU A 500 -8.78 20.65 1.59
N HIS A 501 -9.13 21.84 2.10
CA HIS A 501 -9.43 23.00 1.25
C HIS A 501 -8.19 23.52 0.48
N LEU A 502 -6.97 23.32 0.98
CA LEU A 502 -5.76 23.64 0.21
C LEU A 502 -5.48 22.62 -0.90
N LEU A 503 -5.79 21.35 -0.65
CA LEU A 503 -5.63 20.28 -1.65
C LEU A 503 -6.61 20.43 -2.82
N MET A 504 -7.71 21.19 -2.63
CA MET A 504 -8.77 21.44 -3.61
C MET A 504 -8.96 22.94 -3.92
N ALA A 505 -7.96 23.77 -3.63
CA ALA A 505 -8.06 25.23 -3.84
C ALA A 505 -8.26 25.58 -5.33
N GLY A 506 -9.08 26.61 -5.59
CA GLY A 506 -9.37 27.06 -6.94
C GLY A 506 -10.27 26.12 -7.76
N ALA A 507 -11.08 25.29 -7.10
CA ALA A 507 -11.93 24.28 -7.72
C ALA A 507 -11.17 23.22 -8.55
N GLU A 508 -9.92 22.99 -8.21
CA GLU A 508 -9.06 21.96 -8.81
C GLU A 508 -8.77 20.86 -7.79
N ASP A 509 -8.77 19.62 -8.23
CA ASP A 509 -8.22 18.51 -7.43
C ASP A 509 -6.69 18.54 -7.45
N ARG A 510 -6.05 18.02 -6.41
CA ARG A 510 -4.57 17.88 -6.35
C ARG A 510 -3.81 19.19 -6.55
N THR A 511 -4.38 20.32 -6.15
CA THR A 511 -3.84 21.68 -6.39
C THR A 511 -2.41 21.84 -5.96
N ILE A 512 -2.04 21.35 -4.75
CA ILE A 512 -0.67 21.45 -4.23
C ILE A 512 0.32 20.71 -5.14
N ALA A 513 0.00 19.47 -5.54
CA ALA A 513 0.86 18.68 -6.40
C ALA A 513 1.03 19.34 -7.79
N ARG A 514 -0.05 19.86 -8.37
CA ARG A 514 0.00 20.59 -9.66
C ARG A 514 0.89 21.83 -9.58
N ARG A 515 0.74 22.65 -8.54
CA ARG A 515 1.55 23.85 -8.36
C ARG A 515 3.01 23.53 -8.04
N ALA A 516 3.28 22.50 -7.24
CA ALA A 516 4.63 22.06 -6.91
C ALA A 516 5.47 21.67 -8.14
N LEU A 517 4.80 21.19 -9.21
CA LEU A 517 5.48 20.76 -10.45
C LEU A 517 5.45 21.80 -11.58
N GLN A 518 4.97 23.03 -11.29
CA GLN A 518 5.06 24.13 -12.27
C GLN A 518 6.53 24.40 -12.65
N GLY A 519 6.77 24.59 -13.95
CA GLY A 519 8.11 24.73 -14.51
C GLY A 519 8.87 23.43 -14.74
N LEU A 520 8.41 22.29 -14.20
CA LEU A 520 8.98 20.96 -14.45
C LEU A 520 8.16 20.14 -15.43
N LEU A 521 6.86 20.40 -15.52
CA LEU A 521 5.92 19.74 -16.42
C LEU A 521 5.13 20.78 -17.21
N PRO A 522 4.67 20.45 -18.43
CA PRO A 522 3.86 21.35 -19.27
C PRO A 522 2.53 21.73 -18.58
N GLN A 523 2.12 22.99 -18.71
CA GLN A 523 0.88 23.51 -18.11
C GLN A 523 -0.35 22.74 -18.60
N ALA A 524 -0.39 22.33 -19.86
CA ALA A 524 -1.49 21.54 -20.44
C ALA A 524 -1.67 20.19 -19.71
N LEU A 525 -0.59 19.57 -19.25
CA LEU A 525 -0.63 18.34 -18.45
C LEU A 525 -1.05 18.65 -17.01
N LEU A 526 -0.50 19.72 -16.42
CA LEU A 526 -0.82 20.13 -15.06
C LEU A 526 -2.30 20.55 -14.89
N SER A 527 -2.93 21.12 -15.92
CA SER A 527 -4.35 21.53 -15.90
C SER A 527 -5.33 20.44 -16.35
N ARG A 528 -4.85 19.24 -16.68
CA ARG A 528 -5.71 18.15 -17.15
C ARG A 528 -6.69 17.67 -16.08
N LYS A 529 -7.99 17.68 -16.37
CA LYS A 529 -9.09 17.28 -15.46
C LYS A 529 -9.61 15.86 -15.72
N VAL A 530 -9.46 15.37 -16.95
CA VAL A 530 -10.03 14.08 -17.39
C VAL A 530 -8.95 13.00 -17.40
N LYS A 531 -9.26 11.82 -16.87
CA LYS A 531 -8.44 10.61 -16.94
C LYS A 531 -9.27 9.53 -17.60
N SER A 532 -8.68 8.81 -18.55
CA SER A 532 -9.32 7.66 -19.17
C SER A 532 -9.41 6.50 -18.20
N TYR A 533 -10.45 5.68 -18.32
CA TYR A 533 -10.64 4.46 -17.55
C TYR A 533 -10.45 3.23 -18.46
N LEU A 534 -10.01 2.12 -17.87
CA LEU A 534 -9.69 0.87 -18.56
C LEU A 534 -10.92 -0.03 -18.76
N ASP A 535 -12.11 0.55 -18.85
CA ASP A 535 -13.36 -0.21 -18.85
C ASP A 535 -13.47 -1.18 -20.04
N ASP A 536 -13.14 -0.72 -21.25
CA ASP A 536 -13.25 -1.54 -22.49
C ASP A 536 -12.31 -2.75 -22.47
N HIS A 537 -11.06 -2.58 -22.01
CA HIS A 537 -10.12 -3.68 -21.90
C HIS A 537 -10.59 -4.72 -20.86
N SER A 538 -11.03 -4.25 -19.69
CA SER A 538 -11.54 -5.10 -18.62
C SER A 538 -12.79 -5.86 -19.06
N VAL A 539 -13.67 -5.23 -19.83
CA VAL A 539 -14.85 -5.88 -20.44
C VAL A 539 -14.41 -6.99 -21.40
N ALA A 540 -13.48 -6.71 -22.30
CA ALA A 540 -13.00 -7.69 -23.27
C ALA A 540 -12.35 -8.91 -22.60
N VAL A 541 -11.51 -8.69 -21.58
CA VAL A 541 -10.91 -9.78 -20.78
C VAL A 541 -11.98 -10.60 -20.07
N THR A 542 -12.97 -9.94 -19.45
CA THR A 542 -14.09 -10.64 -18.78
C THR A 542 -14.87 -11.54 -19.75
N GLN A 543 -15.23 -11.01 -20.91
CA GLN A 543 -15.96 -11.76 -21.93
C GLN A 543 -15.18 -12.96 -22.43
N ARG A 544 -13.88 -12.82 -22.62
CA ARG A 544 -13.00 -13.89 -23.07
C ARG A 544 -12.88 -15.02 -22.03
N HIS A 545 -12.78 -14.69 -20.74
CA HIS A 545 -12.58 -15.64 -19.64
C HIS A 545 -13.87 -15.96 -18.87
N GLN A 546 -15.03 -15.71 -19.47
CA GLN A 546 -16.33 -15.85 -18.82
C GLN A 546 -16.55 -17.23 -18.19
N GLN A 547 -16.14 -18.31 -18.88
CA GLN A 547 -16.26 -19.66 -18.36
C GLN A 547 -15.40 -19.90 -17.12
N PHE A 548 -14.17 -19.42 -17.11
CA PHE A 548 -13.27 -19.53 -15.96
C PHE A 548 -13.81 -18.73 -14.77
N ILE A 549 -14.26 -17.48 -14.97
CA ILE A 549 -14.83 -16.63 -13.93
C ILE A 549 -16.09 -17.28 -13.34
N ARG A 550 -16.95 -17.87 -14.18
CA ARG A 550 -18.13 -18.62 -13.72
C ARG A 550 -17.72 -19.81 -12.85
N GLY A 551 -16.73 -20.59 -13.26
CA GLY A 551 -16.19 -21.70 -12.48
C GLY A 551 -15.64 -21.25 -11.12
N LEU A 552 -15.13 -20.03 -11.00
CA LEU A 552 -14.71 -19.45 -9.72
C LEU A 552 -15.91 -19.00 -8.88
N LEU A 553 -16.80 -18.17 -9.42
CA LEU A 553 -17.80 -17.45 -8.63
C LEU A 553 -19.13 -18.21 -8.47
N VAL A 554 -19.54 -19.02 -9.47
CA VAL A 554 -20.83 -19.75 -9.43
C VAL A 554 -20.69 -21.09 -8.71
N ASP A 555 -19.57 -21.79 -8.99
CA ASP A 555 -19.30 -23.13 -8.45
C ASP A 555 -18.24 -23.12 -7.34
N GLY A 556 -17.87 -21.92 -6.85
CA GLY A 556 -16.77 -21.70 -5.92
C GLY A 556 -17.09 -22.03 -4.47
N LEU A 557 -16.06 -21.93 -3.62
CA LEU A 557 -16.16 -22.11 -2.18
C LEU A 557 -16.97 -20.99 -1.51
N LEU A 558 -16.85 -19.76 -2.01
CA LEU A 558 -17.64 -18.62 -1.54
C LEU A 558 -19.14 -18.83 -1.80
N ALA A 559 -19.51 -19.37 -2.98
CA ALA A 559 -20.89 -19.68 -3.30
C ALA A 559 -21.43 -20.83 -2.45
N ARG A 560 -20.67 -21.90 -2.27
CA ARG A 560 -21.05 -23.04 -1.43
C ARG A 560 -21.29 -22.66 0.03
N ARG A 561 -20.59 -21.62 0.52
CA ARG A 561 -20.79 -21.07 1.87
C ARG A 561 -21.88 -19.99 1.94
N GLY A 562 -22.55 -19.66 0.83
CA GLY A 562 -23.62 -18.68 0.80
C GLY A 562 -23.16 -17.21 0.81
N TYR A 563 -21.86 -16.91 0.67
CA TYR A 563 -21.37 -15.54 0.56
C TYR A 563 -21.60 -14.92 -0.81
N ILE A 564 -21.77 -15.76 -1.84
CA ILE A 564 -22.11 -15.37 -3.21
C ILE A 564 -23.38 -16.08 -3.64
N ASP A 565 -24.34 -15.32 -4.18
CA ASP A 565 -25.52 -15.85 -4.84
C ASP A 565 -25.17 -16.28 -6.27
N SER A 566 -25.12 -17.59 -6.49
CA SER A 566 -24.69 -18.19 -7.77
C SER A 566 -25.54 -17.73 -8.96
N ALA A 567 -26.87 -17.60 -8.79
CA ALA A 567 -27.75 -17.22 -9.88
C ALA A 567 -27.55 -15.77 -10.29
N SER A 568 -27.45 -14.87 -9.31
CA SER A 568 -27.18 -13.45 -9.55
C SER A 568 -25.77 -13.24 -10.13
N ALA A 569 -24.76 -13.99 -9.65
CA ALA A 569 -23.40 -13.93 -10.18
C ALA A 569 -23.36 -14.40 -11.65
N ASP A 570 -24.00 -15.51 -12.00
CA ASP A 570 -24.08 -15.99 -13.37
C ASP A 570 -24.75 -14.98 -14.29
N ALA A 571 -25.87 -14.39 -13.85
CA ALA A 571 -26.58 -13.35 -14.60
C ALA A 571 -25.71 -12.09 -14.79
N GLY A 572 -25.02 -11.66 -13.74
CA GLY A 572 -24.11 -10.50 -13.78
C GLY A 572 -22.95 -10.70 -14.73
N ILE A 573 -22.28 -11.86 -14.67
CA ILE A 573 -21.15 -12.20 -15.56
C ILE A 573 -21.57 -12.18 -17.03
N ARG A 574 -22.75 -12.71 -17.35
CA ARG A 574 -23.30 -12.74 -18.72
C ARG A 574 -23.66 -11.35 -19.26
N ARG A 575 -24.03 -10.41 -18.37
CA ARG A 575 -24.42 -9.05 -18.76
C ARG A 575 -23.25 -8.10 -19.00
N VAL A 576 -22.02 -8.52 -18.73
CA VAL A 576 -20.83 -7.65 -18.91
C VAL A 576 -20.73 -7.19 -20.35
N SER A 577 -20.81 -5.88 -20.53
CA SER A 577 -20.72 -5.18 -21.81
C SER A 577 -20.17 -3.77 -21.58
N PRO A 578 -19.76 -3.03 -22.61
CA PRO A 578 -19.33 -1.64 -22.47
C PRO A 578 -20.35 -0.75 -21.75
N ASP A 579 -21.65 -0.99 -22.00
CA ASP A 579 -22.75 -0.24 -21.36
C ASP A 579 -22.98 -0.65 -19.90
N HIS A 580 -22.41 -1.76 -19.45
CA HIS A 580 -22.53 -2.31 -18.11
C HIS A 580 -21.16 -2.59 -17.49
N SER A 581 -20.21 -1.71 -17.72
CA SER A 581 -18.81 -1.85 -17.25
C SER A 581 -18.66 -1.78 -15.72
N SER A 582 -19.61 -1.18 -15.00
CA SER A 582 -19.60 -1.14 -13.53
C SER A 582 -19.58 -2.52 -12.87
N GLN A 583 -20.10 -3.54 -13.54
CA GLN A 583 -20.07 -4.93 -13.06
C GLN A 583 -18.69 -5.57 -13.17
N VAL A 584 -17.84 -5.07 -14.06
CA VAL A 584 -16.44 -5.52 -14.23
C VAL A 584 -15.63 -5.27 -12.95
N LEU A 585 -15.81 -4.12 -12.31
CA LEU A 585 -15.18 -3.83 -11.02
C LEU A 585 -15.56 -4.84 -9.94
N GLY A 586 -16.78 -5.39 -10.00
CA GLY A 586 -17.20 -6.47 -9.12
C GLY A 586 -16.52 -7.80 -9.43
N ILE A 587 -16.36 -8.13 -10.72
CA ILE A 587 -15.76 -9.41 -11.14
C ILE A 587 -14.25 -9.43 -10.87
N PHE A 588 -13.53 -8.36 -11.21
CA PHE A 588 -12.10 -8.23 -10.91
C PHE A 588 -11.81 -7.69 -9.51
N GLY A 589 -12.85 -7.52 -8.71
CA GLY A 589 -12.78 -7.13 -7.32
C GLY A 589 -12.31 -8.26 -6.39
N PRO A 590 -12.68 -8.17 -5.11
CA PRO A 590 -12.24 -9.13 -4.10
C PRO A 590 -12.70 -10.56 -4.37
N GLN A 591 -13.84 -10.76 -5.04
CA GLN A 591 -14.49 -12.07 -5.16
C GLN A 591 -13.61 -13.09 -5.91
N VAL A 592 -13.13 -12.73 -7.10
CA VAL A 592 -12.24 -13.60 -7.91
C VAL A 592 -10.92 -13.83 -7.18
N ASN A 593 -10.37 -12.79 -6.55
CA ASN A 593 -9.10 -12.89 -5.85
C ASN A 593 -9.18 -13.77 -4.59
N ILE A 594 -10.25 -13.64 -3.81
CA ILE A 594 -10.49 -14.46 -2.60
C ILE A 594 -10.73 -15.91 -3.00
N GLU A 595 -11.57 -16.17 -4.00
CA GLU A 595 -11.84 -17.53 -4.45
C GLU A 595 -10.59 -18.22 -5.00
N ALA A 596 -9.79 -17.51 -5.82
CA ALA A 596 -8.52 -18.01 -6.33
C ALA A 596 -7.51 -18.28 -5.19
N TRP A 597 -7.46 -17.39 -4.19
CA TRP A 597 -6.64 -17.55 -3.00
C TRP A 597 -7.04 -18.81 -2.21
N LEU A 598 -8.33 -18.98 -1.94
CA LEU A 598 -8.87 -20.17 -1.26
C LEU A 598 -8.46 -21.45 -1.99
N ARG A 599 -8.62 -21.51 -3.31
CA ARG A 599 -8.27 -22.69 -4.11
C ARG A 599 -6.77 -22.99 -4.09
N ARG A 600 -5.90 -21.99 -4.11
CA ARG A 600 -4.46 -22.18 -3.99
C ARG A 600 -4.04 -22.78 -2.64
N TRP A 601 -4.78 -22.47 -1.58
CA TRP A 601 -4.52 -23.02 -0.25
C TRP A 601 -5.16 -24.39 -0.05
N MET A 602 -6.40 -24.61 -0.50
CA MET A 602 -7.18 -25.82 -0.28
C MET A 602 -6.93 -26.94 -1.31
N GLY A 603 -6.30 -26.62 -2.43
CA GLY A 603 -5.98 -27.59 -3.51
C GLY A 603 -4.82 -28.55 -3.21
N ARG A 604 -4.30 -28.63 -1.98
CA ARG A 604 -3.23 -29.56 -1.59
C ARG A 604 -3.75 -30.97 -1.29
N PRO A 605 -3.02 -32.03 -1.71
CA PRO A 605 -3.16 -33.33 -1.09
C PRO A 605 -2.72 -33.22 0.38
N GLY A 606 -3.64 -33.37 1.32
CA GLY A 606 -3.39 -33.25 2.76
C GLY A 606 -3.91 -31.98 3.44
N ALA A 607 -4.56 -31.05 2.73
CA ALA A 607 -5.33 -30.00 3.38
C ALA A 607 -6.53 -30.62 4.13
N PRO A 608 -6.83 -30.20 5.38
CA PRO A 608 -7.98 -30.71 6.10
C PRO A 608 -9.24 -30.45 5.27
N ALA A 609 -10.07 -31.48 5.14
CA ALA A 609 -11.37 -31.35 4.50
C ALA A 609 -12.12 -30.21 5.20
N ALA A 610 -12.47 -29.16 4.46
CA ALA A 610 -13.30 -28.10 4.98
C ALA A 610 -14.52 -28.72 5.65
N GLY A 611 -14.56 -28.71 6.97
CA GLY A 611 -15.69 -29.23 7.71
C GLY A 611 -16.96 -28.55 7.18
N VAL A 612 -17.73 -29.29 6.42
CA VAL A 612 -19.12 -28.96 6.09
C VAL A 612 -19.89 -29.25 7.35
N ALA A 613 -20.12 -28.25 8.17
CA ALA A 613 -21.14 -28.26 9.21
C ALA A 613 -21.92 -26.95 9.09
#